data_e334b621e0b92ae7b07164c83c227f96
#
_entry.id   e334b621e0b92ae7b07164c83c227f96
#
_cell.length_a   1.000
_cell.length_b   1.000
_cell.length_c   1.000
_cell.angle_alpha   90.00
_cell.angle_beta   90.00
_cell.angle_gamma   90.00
#
_symmetry.space_group_name_H-M   'P 1'
#
loop_
_entity.id
_entity.type
_entity.pdbx_description
1 polymer ?
#
loop_
_entity_poly.entity_id
_entity_poly.type
_entity_poly.pdbx_seq_one_letter_code
_entity_poly.pdbx_strand_id
1 'polypeptide(L)'
;MENPKADLIRVCIYRKGRRIVTEKKAIVAVSFGTTVDEARDAAITPIEREWAEAFPDYIVRSAFTSSIVRRRLAERGIFIDSVEEALSALLAEGVQKVYLQPTHLIPGEEYDLLREAAEKWQKKFALLKIGEPLLADRKDMERVLCRMKERFPVKEGTVCIFMGHGSAHAANRVYEQLAGILSQEEGQSYFMATVEGSPSFLDALLAVEKRSGISKIILVPFMLVAGDHARNDMSGEDAESWKSICEAQGYETECHLQGMGEYPEIRALYQEKCRKCLRGSFYAISVGPGMGGALTLNGAERIKNCQVLAIPRTKGSHSLALSIVQKANEQLKEMFGCEDYLLLSQKEILYLDFQMTKDIEKREQTHAEHLQKLMSYLERGIDVGMAVLGDVSIYATSAPLLQALKEKGYKTGMLPGVTSFSAAAAALEISLTKTAKPLHIIPAGYEGLMEALRLPGSKVLMKSGKKLPEIKKLLKELALYDSTHLVRDCGLATQEVCQNLDEDTDRDSYFTTLFVSGETECM
;
A
#
# COMPACT_ATOMS: atom_id res chain seq x y z
N MET A 1 12.74 -49.30 13.24
CA MET A 1 13.43 -48.32 12.39
C MET A 1 12.71 -46.97 12.58
N GLU A 2 13.31 -46.16 13.41
CA GLU A 2 12.76 -44.92 13.91
C GLU A 2 12.89 -43.80 12.85
N ASN A 3 11.83 -43.07 12.69
CA ASN A 3 11.73 -41.89 11.80
C ASN A 3 12.24 -40.67 12.58
N PRO A 4 13.29 -39.96 12.17
CA PRO A 4 13.76 -38.79 12.91
C PRO A 4 12.87 -37.61 12.60
N LYS A 5 11.99 -37.27 13.53
CA LYS A 5 11.34 -35.97 13.59
C LYS A 5 12.41 -34.91 13.86
N ALA A 6 12.58 -34.02 12.93
CA ALA A 6 13.42 -32.83 13.08
C ALA A 6 12.94 -32.00 14.26
N ASP A 7 13.73 -32.01 15.33
CA ASP A 7 13.61 -31.06 16.44
C ASP A 7 13.93 -29.64 15.93
N LEU A 8 12.89 -28.85 15.70
CA LEU A 8 13.03 -27.43 15.46
C LEU A 8 13.48 -26.76 16.77
N ILE A 9 14.75 -26.41 16.81
CA ILE A 9 15.43 -25.71 17.90
C ILE A 9 14.67 -24.43 18.24
N ARG A 10 14.04 -24.40 19.41
CA ARG A 10 13.48 -23.20 20.02
C ARG A 10 14.61 -22.27 20.44
N VAL A 11 14.89 -21.25 19.65
CA VAL A 11 15.77 -20.16 20.09
C VAL A 11 14.94 -19.19 20.93
N CYS A 12 15.00 -19.37 22.25
CA CYS A 12 14.47 -18.41 23.22
C CYS A 12 15.53 -17.33 23.47
N ILE A 13 15.35 -16.13 22.91
CA ILE A 13 16.16 -14.97 23.30
C ILE A 13 15.47 -14.30 24.49
N TYR A 14 16.07 -14.43 25.67
CA TYR A 14 15.64 -13.71 26.87
C TYR A 14 16.17 -12.27 26.86
N ARG A 15 15.30 -11.27 26.80
CA ARG A 15 15.58 -9.91 27.21
C ARG A 15 14.55 -9.48 28.26
N LYS A 16 15.01 -9.26 29.49
CA LYS A 16 14.25 -8.75 30.64
C LYS A 16 12.97 -9.54 31.00
N GLY A 17 13.11 -10.82 31.35
CA GLY A 17 12.09 -11.52 32.15
C GLY A 17 10.72 -11.77 31.48
N ARG A 18 10.53 -11.49 30.19
CA ARG A 18 9.31 -11.83 29.44
C ARG A 18 9.61 -12.96 28.46
N ARG A 19 8.83 -14.05 28.53
CA ARG A 19 8.78 -15.09 27.51
C ARG A 19 8.31 -14.45 26.20
N ILE A 20 9.18 -14.32 25.20
CA ILE A 20 8.76 -13.98 23.84
C ILE A 20 8.05 -15.22 23.30
N VAL A 21 6.73 -15.24 23.34
CA VAL A 21 5.94 -16.20 22.55
C VAL A 21 6.17 -15.79 21.10
N THR A 22 6.88 -16.62 20.33
CA THR A 22 7.06 -16.39 18.90
C THR A 22 5.67 -16.45 18.25
N GLU A 23 5.21 -15.31 17.76
CA GLU A 23 3.91 -15.17 17.12
C GLU A 23 3.87 -16.04 15.87
N LYS A 24 2.97 -17.03 15.83
CA LYS A 24 2.81 -17.90 14.68
C LYS A 24 2.22 -17.12 13.50
N LYS A 25 2.83 -17.28 12.34
CA LYS A 25 2.44 -16.59 11.08
C LYS A 25 2.25 -17.62 9.98
N ALA A 26 1.28 -17.39 9.10
CA ALA A 26 1.03 -18.25 7.96
C ALA A 26 0.83 -17.48 6.66
N ILE A 27 1.25 -18.09 5.56
CA ILE A 27 0.91 -17.72 4.19
C ILE A 27 -0.04 -18.79 3.67
N VAL A 28 -1.19 -18.39 3.17
CA VAL A 28 -2.08 -19.28 2.42
C VAL A 28 -1.92 -18.95 0.94
N ALA A 29 -1.36 -19.89 0.18
CA ALA A 29 -1.30 -19.83 -1.27
C ALA A 29 -2.70 -20.18 -1.81
N VAL A 30 -3.39 -19.18 -2.35
CA VAL A 30 -4.77 -19.33 -2.80
C VAL A 30 -4.82 -19.41 -4.31
N SER A 31 -5.16 -20.60 -4.83
CA SER A 31 -5.25 -20.89 -6.26
C SER A 31 -6.69 -21.20 -6.65
N PHE A 32 -7.04 -21.01 -7.93
CA PHE A 32 -8.28 -21.58 -8.48
C PHE A 32 -8.27 -23.10 -8.33
N GLY A 33 -7.13 -23.71 -8.61
CA GLY A 33 -6.90 -25.14 -8.60
C GLY A 33 -7.01 -25.78 -9.99
N THR A 34 -6.65 -27.04 -10.06
CA THR A 34 -6.78 -27.89 -11.25
C THR A 34 -7.02 -29.34 -10.85
N THR A 35 -7.76 -30.08 -11.67
CA THR A 35 -7.95 -31.53 -11.51
C THR A 35 -6.85 -32.36 -12.16
N VAL A 36 -5.97 -31.73 -12.94
CA VAL A 36 -4.85 -32.36 -13.64
C VAL A 36 -3.63 -32.37 -12.73
N ASP A 37 -3.24 -33.55 -12.22
CA ASP A 37 -2.18 -33.68 -11.22
C ASP A 37 -0.83 -33.17 -11.74
N GLU A 38 -0.42 -33.57 -12.94
CA GLU A 38 0.85 -33.15 -13.54
C GLU A 38 0.92 -31.61 -13.67
N ALA A 39 -0.18 -30.98 -14.08
CA ALA A 39 -0.24 -29.53 -14.23
C ALA A 39 -0.23 -28.80 -12.87
N ARG A 40 -0.87 -29.39 -11.82
CA ARG A 40 -0.77 -28.88 -10.45
C ARG A 40 0.67 -28.94 -9.94
N ASP A 41 1.31 -30.11 -10.10
CA ASP A 41 2.65 -30.36 -9.59
C ASP A 41 3.72 -29.57 -10.36
N ALA A 42 3.48 -29.25 -11.63
CA ALA A 42 4.38 -28.44 -12.44
C ALA A 42 4.22 -26.91 -12.22
N ALA A 43 3.00 -26.41 -11.94
CA ALA A 43 2.73 -24.98 -11.94
C ALA A 43 2.39 -24.41 -10.53
N ILE A 44 1.61 -25.12 -9.70
CA ILE A 44 1.17 -24.61 -8.37
C ILE A 44 2.17 -25.01 -7.29
N THR A 45 2.48 -26.30 -7.19
CA THR A 45 3.37 -26.85 -6.17
C THR A 45 4.75 -26.15 -6.10
N PRO A 46 5.40 -25.79 -7.23
CA PRO A 46 6.66 -25.06 -7.17
C PRO A 46 6.55 -23.67 -6.54
N ILE A 47 5.46 -22.95 -6.76
CA ILE A 47 5.21 -21.64 -6.15
C ILE A 47 5.14 -21.78 -4.62
N GLU A 48 4.35 -22.74 -4.14
CA GLU A 48 4.18 -23.01 -2.71
C GLU A 48 5.49 -23.42 -2.04
N ARG A 49 6.26 -24.28 -2.69
CA ARG A 49 7.58 -24.72 -2.22
C ARG A 49 8.57 -23.56 -2.15
N GLU A 50 8.67 -22.75 -3.21
CA GLU A 50 9.55 -21.59 -3.27
C GLU A 50 9.19 -20.56 -2.20
N TRP A 51 7.88 -20.40 -1.88
CA TRP A 51 7.46 -19.51 -0.79
C TRP A 51 7.83 -20.10 0.58
N ALA A 52 7.71 -21.42 0.80
CA ALA A 52 8.13 -22.05 2.04
C ALA A 52 9.65 -21.92 2.27
N GLU A 53 10.44 -22.01 1.20
CA GLU A 53 11.90 -21.81 1.24
C GLU A 53 12.27 -20.33 1.47
N ALA A 54 11.58 -19.39 0.80
CA ALA A 54 11.86 -17.96 0.86
C ALA A 54 11.39 -17.31 2.17
N PHE A 55 10.39 -17.90 2.85
CA PHE A 55 9.77 -17.37 4.06
C PHE A 55 9.72 -18.42 5.19
N PRO A 56 10.87 -18.89 5.68
CA PRO A 56 10.95 -20.03 6.62
C PRO A 56 10.28 -19.75 7.98
N ASP A 57 10.02 -18.50 8.34
CA ASP A 57 9.32 -18.10 9.57
C ASP A 57 7.79 -18.22 9.45
N TYR A 58 7.28 -18.63 8.29
CA TYR A 58 5.85 -18.74 8.01
C TYR A 58 5.45 -20.19 7.75
N ILE A 59 4.28 -20.57 8.24
CA ILE A 59 3.61 -21.79 7.82
C ILE A 59 3.01 -21.52 6.43
N VAL A 60 3.42 -22.27 5.41
CA VAL A 60 2.81 -22.14 4.06
C VAL A 60 1.75 -23.23 3.92
N ARG A 61 0.55 -22.85 3.50
CA ARG A 61 -0.58 -23.74 3.21
C ARG A 61 -1.17 -23.44 1.84
N SER A 62 -1.69 -24.49 1.22
CA SER A 62 -2.47 -24.42 -0.03
C SER A 62 -3.96 -24.30 0.28
N ALA A 63 -4.68 -23.51 -0.53
CA ALA A 63 -6.13 -23.50 -0.55
C ALA A 63 -6.63 -23.26 -1.98
N PHE A 64 -7.73 -23.95 -2.36
CA PHE A 64 -8.34 -23.77 -3.67
C PHE A 64 -9.71 -23.10 -3.55
N THR A 65 -9.95 -22.11 -4.43
CA THR A 65 -11.23 -21.41 -4.47
C THR A 65 -12.30 -22.22 -5.18
N SER A 66 -11.97 -22.95 -6.26
CA SER A 66 -12.94 -23.71 -7.02
C SER A 66 -13.49 -24.92 -6.24
N SER A 67 -14.77 -24.84 -5.86
CA SER A 67 -15.48 -25.94 -5.20
C SER A 67 -15.63 -27.18 -6.10
N ILE A 68 -15.74 -26.97 -7.42
CA ILE A 68 -15.84 -28.06 -8.41
C ILE A 68 -14.52 -28.83 -8.46
N VAL A 69 -13.39 -28.11 -8.55
CA VAL A 69 -12.06 -28.75 -8.57
C VAL A 69 -11.83 -29.53 -7.27
N ARG A 70 -12.08 -28.91 -6.12
CA ARG A 70 -11.91 -29.57 -4.80
C ARG A 70 -12.76 -30.84 -4.68
N ARG A 71 -14.03 -30.80 -5.12
CA ARG A 71 -14.92 -31.96 -5.11
C ARG A 71 -14.37 -33.11 -5.97
N ARG A 72 -13.96 -32.81 -7.21
CA ARG A 72 -13.39 -33.82 -8.13
C ARG A 72 -12.09 -34.43 -7.60
N LEU A 73 -11.26 -33.65 -6.94
CA LEU A 73 -10.04 -34.15 -6.29
C LEU A 73 -10.38 -35.04 -5.07
N ALA A 74 -11.36 -34.63 -4.26
CA ALA A 74 -11.82 -35.43 -3.12
C ALA A 74 -12.39 -36.80 -3.53
N GLU A 75 -13.11 -36.89 -4.66
CA GLU A 75 -13.56 -38.16 -5.26
C GLU A 75 -12.40 -39.10 -5.60
N ARG A 76 -11.19 -38.56 -5.81
CA ARG A 76 -9.94 -39.28 -6.07
C ARG A 76 -9.07 -39.46 -4.80
N GLY A 77 -9.58 -39.10 -3.61
CA GLY A 77 -8.87 -39.17 -2.36
C GLY A 77 -7.84 -38.06 -2.11
N ILE A 78 -7.86 -36.99 -2.90
CA ILE A 78 -6.99 -35.83 -2.76
C ILE A 78 -7.78 -34.70 -2.10
N PHE A 79 -7.42 -34.34 -0.88
CA PHE A 79 -8.12 -33.32 -0.10
C PHE A 79 -7.31 -32.03 -0.08
N ILE A 80 -7.87 -30.95 -0.62
CA ILE A 80 -7.31 -29.61 -0.60
C ILE A 80 -8.34 -28.68 0.03
N ASP A 81 -7.89 -27.89 1.01
CA ASP A 81 -8.75 -26.99 1.77
C ASP A 81 -9.36 -25.91 0.89
N SER A 82 -10.58 -25.48 1.23
CA SER A 82 -11.08 -24.14 0.87
C SER A 82 -10.33 -23.07 1.67
N VAL A 83 -10.54 -21.82 1.31
CA VAL A 83 -9.97 -20.69 2.08
C VAL A 83 -10.47 -20.71 3.53
N GLU A 84 -11.76 -20.97 3.73
CA GLU A 84 -12.37 -21.04 5.08
C GLU A 84 -11.87 -22.22 5.89
N GLU A 85 -11.68 -23.39 5.27
CA GLU A 85 -11.13 -24.58 5.94
C GLU A 85 -9.68 -24.34 6.38
N ALA A 86 -8.85 -23.78 5.48
CA ALA A 86 -7.47 -23.40 5.80
C ALA A 86 -7.39 -22.37 6.93
N LEU A 87 -8.25 -21.32 6.90
CA LEU A 87 -8.32 -20.32 7.97
C LEU A 87 -8.77 -20.95 9.30
N SER A 88 -9.75 -21.85 9.27
CA SER A 88 -10.23 -22.55 10.47
C SER A 88 -9.13 -23.42 11.09
N ALA A 89 -8.39 -24.15 10.27
CA ALA A 89 -7.27 -24.98 10.71
C ALA A 89 -6.15 -24.13 11.33
N LEU A 90 -5.77 -23.04 10.67
CA LEU A 90 -4.74 -22.13 11.18
C LEU A 90 -5.14 -21.47 12.51
N LEU A 91 -6.41 -21.11 12.67
CA LEU A 91 -6.92 -20.57 13.94
C LEU A 91 -6.82 -21.62 15.06
N ALA A 92 -7.20 -22.87 14.78
CA ALA A 92 -7.09 -23.98 15.73
C ALA A 92 -5.62 -24.28 16.12
N GLU A 93 -4.66 -24.06 15.22
CA GLU A 93 -3.22 -24.18 15.49
C GLU A 93 -2.64 -22.98 16.26
N GLY A 94 -3.45 -21.96 16.57
CA GLY A 94 -3.04 -20.77 17.28
C GLY A 94 -2.21 -19.81 16.44
N VAL A 95 -2.39 -19.81 15.13
CA VAL A 95 -1.81 -18.80 14.22
C VAL A 95 -2.50 -17.48 14.46
N GLN A 96 -1.73 -16.41 14.57
CA GLN A 96 -2.23 -15.07 14.89
C GLN A 96 -2.22 -14.15 13.66
N LYS A 97 -1.25 -14.33 12.75
CA LYS A 97 -1.13 -13.51 11.54
C LYS A 97 -1.22 -14.40 10.31
N VAL A 98 -2.15 -14.09 9.42
CA VAL A 98 -2.39 -14.82 8.18
C VAL A 98 -2.31 -13.87 6.99
N TYR A 99 -1.64 -14.33 5.94
CA TYR A 99 -1.49 -13.63 4.67
C TYR A 99 -2.05 -14.53 3.58
N LEU A 100 -3.15 -14.13 2.98
CA LEU A 100 -3.79 -14.80 1.85
C LEU A 100 -3.16 -14.27 0.57
N GLN A 101 -2.26 -15.02 -0.05
CA GLN A 101 -1.64 -14.61 -1.30
C GLN A 101 -2.27 -15.36 -2.47
N PRO A 102 -3.03 -14.68 -3.33
CA PRO A 102 -3.59 -15.31 -4.52
C PRO A 102 -2.50 -15.61 -5.56
N THR A 103 -2.67 -16.74 -6.24
CA THR A 103 -1.96 -17.07 -7.48
C THR A 103 -2.82 -16.73 -8.72
N HIS A 104 -3.98 -16.12 -8.53
CA HIS A 104 -4.84 -15.62 -9.62
C HIS A 104 -4.08 -14.61 -10.49
N LEU A 105 -4.32 -14.64 -11.80
CA LEU A 105 -3.73 -13.66 -12.72
C LEU A 105 -4.40 -12.30 -12.58
N ILE A 106 -5.74 -12.27 -12.58
CA ILE A 106 -6.56 -11.06 -12.61
C ILE A 106 -7.40 -10.90 -11.34
N PRO A 107 -7.84 -9.68 -10.99
CA PRO A 107 -8.77 -9.43 -9.88
C PRO A 107 -10.22 -9.75 -10.30
N GLY A 108 -10.48 -11.02 -10.68
CA GLY A 108 -11.78 -11.51 -11.13
C GLY A 108 -12.66 -12.04 -9.99
N GLU A 109 -13.71 -12.77 -10.35
CA GLU A 109 -14.72 -13.34 -9.44
C GLU A 109 -14.08 -14.13 -8.27
N GLU A 110 -13.11 -14.99 -8.58
CA GLU A 110 -12.42 -15.79 -7.55
C GLU A 110 -11.62 -14.96 -6.55
N TYR A 111 -11.10 -13.81 -6.99
CA TYR A 111 -10.44 -12.86 -6.12
C TYR A 111 -11.44 -12.10 -5.23
N ASP A 112 -12.63 -11.80 -5.75
CA ASP A 112 -13.70 -11.20 -4.95
C ASP A 112 -14.24 -12.17 -3.91
N LEU A 113 -14.42 -13.45 -4.23
CA LEU A 113 -14.74 -14.50 -3.26
C LEU A 113 -13.68 -14.62 -2.16
N LEU A 114 -12.40 -14.52 -2.50
CA LEU A 114 -11.30 -14.49 -1.53
C LEU A 114 -11.42 -13.28 -0.59
N ARG A 115 -11.77 -12.10 -1.11
CA ARG A 115 -11.97 -10.90 -0.30
C ARG A 115 -13.14 -11.05 0.67
N GLU A 116 -14.26 -11.59 0.21
CA GLU A 116 -15.43 -11.87 1.06
C GLU A 116 -15.10 -12.86 2.19
N ALA A 117 -14.39 -13.94 1.87
CA ALA A 117 -13.93 -14.89 2.87
C ALA A 117 -13.03 -14.20 3.92
N ALA A 118 -12.08 -13.37 3.49
CA ALA A 118 -11.21 -12.65 4.39
C ALA A 118 -11.96 -11.67 5.29
N GLU A 119 -12.94 -10.94 4.78
CA GLU A 119 -13.76 -10.01 5.58
C GLU A 119 -14.51 -10.74 6.72
N LYS A 120 -15.08 -11.91 6.45
CA LYS A 120 -15.75 -12.77 7.45
C LYS A 120 -14.80 -13.22 8.57
N TRP A 121 -13.54 -13.44 8.25
CA TRP A 121 -12.54 -13.99 9.16
C TRP A 121 -11.63 -12.93 9.80
N GLN A 122 -11.62 -11.71 9.31
CA GLN A 122 -10.68 -10.66 9.72
C GLN A 122 -10.61 -10.43 11.23
N LYS A 123 -11.75 -10.47 11.92
CA LYS A 123 -11.83 -10.26 13.38
C LYS A 123 -11.35 -11.44 14.22
N LYS A 124 -11.12 -12.60 13.62
CA LYS A 124 -10.67 -13.82 14.32
C LYS A 124 -9.14 -13.91 14.45
N PHE A 125 -8.41 -13.15 13.64
CA PHE A 125 -6.95 -13.08 13.65
C PHE A 125 -6.46 -11.71 14.13
N ALA A 126 -5.27 -11.67 14.74
CA ALA A 126 -4.61 -10.40 15.05
C ALA A 126 -4.27 -9.61 13.78
N LEU A 127 -3.98 -10.32 12.69
CA LEU A 127 -3.79 -9.77 11.35
C LEU A 127 -4.25 -10.78 10.30
N LEU A 128 -5.12 -10.35 9.40
CA LEU A 128 -5.45 -11.06 8.17
C LEU A 128 -5.28 -10.09 7.00
N LYS A 129 -4.33 -10.39 6.11
CA LYS A 129 -4.03 -9.59 4.91
C LYS A 129 -4.27 -10.38 3.65
N ILE A 130 -4.70 -9.68 2.57
CA ILE A 130 -4.82 -10.25 1.24
C ILE A 130 -3.78 -9.60 0.34
N GLY A 131 -3.03 -10.43 -0.40
CA GLY A 131 -2.12 -10.00 -1.44
C GLY A 131 -2.85 -9.64 -2.74
N GLU A 132 -2.13 -9.01 -3.65
CA GLU A 132 -2.64 -8.67 -4.98
C GLU A 132 -2.48 -9.85 -5.95
N PRO A 133 -3.38 -10.00 -6.97
CA PRO A 133 -3.17 -10.92 -8.06
C PRO A 133 -1.96 -10.49 -8.91
N LEU A 134 -1.54 -11.35 -9.85
CA LEU A 134 -0.32 -11.11 -10.65
C LEU A 134 -0.42 -9.83 -11.47
N LEU A 135 -1.58 -9.58 -12.10
CA LEU A 135 -1.87 -8.47 -13.01
C LEU A 135 -2.76 -7.41 -12.31
N ALA A 136 -2.28 -6.83 -11.22
CA ALA A 136 -3.06 -5.88 -10.44
C ALA A 136 -3.10 -4.47 -11.07
N ASP A 137 -2.04 -4.07 -11.79
CA ASP A 137 -1.92 -2.78 -12.42
C ASP A 137 -1.18 -2.86 -13.78
N ARG A 138 -1.11 -1.73 -14.51
CA ARG A 138 -0.44 -1.65 -15.81
C ARG A 138 1.04 -2.04 -15.74
N LYS A 139 1.76 -1.67 -14.70
CA LYS A 139 3.18 -1.99 -14.53
C LYS A 139 3.40 -3.50 -14.38
N ASP A 140 2.52 -4.17 -13.66
CA ASP A 140 2.52 -5.63 -13.56
C ASP A 140 2.29 -6.29 -14.93
N MET A 141 1.32 -5.78 -15.71
CA MET A 141 1.02 -6.27 -17.06
C MET A 141 2.25 -6.15 -17.98
N GLU A 142 2.89 -4.98 -18.01
CA GLU A 142 4.09 -4.73 -18.81
C GLU A 142 5.25 -5.66 -18.41
N ARG A 143 5.44 -5.90 -17.09
CA ARG A 143 6.48 -6.81 -16.59
C ARG A 143 6.22 -8.27 -16.98
N VAL A 144 4.98 -8.72 -16.83
CA VAL A 144 4.61 -10.10 -17.20
C VAL A 144 4.75 -10.29 -18.72
N LEU A 145 4.25 -9.36 -19.53
CA LEU A 145 4.42 -9.41 -20.99
C LEU A 145 5.90 -9.42 -21.40
N CYS A 146 6.74 -8.62 -20.74
CA CYS A 146 8.18 -8.63 -21.00
C CYS A 146 8.77 -10.03 -20.78
N ARG A 147 8.48 -10.69 -19.64
CA ARG A 147 8.97 -12.05 -19.36
C ARG A 147 8.43 -13.09 -20.32
N MET A 148 7.16 -12.99 -20.70
CA MET A 148 6.56 -13.91 -21.66
C MET A 148 7.18 -13.75 -23.06
N LYS A 149 7.45 -12.52 -23.50
CA LYS A 149 8.12 -12.26 -24.79
C LYS A 149 9.60 -12.70 -24.77
N GLU A 150 10.32 -12.51 -23.67
CA GLU A 150 11.68 -13.03 -23.51
C GLU A 150 11.72 -14.55 -23.61
N ARG A 151 10.72 -15.24 -23.10
CA ARG A 151 10.62 -16.71 -23.15
C ARG A 151 10.22 -17.24 -24.51
N PHE A 152 9.34 -16.53 -25.22
CA PHE A 152 8.84 -16.91 -26.54
C PHE A 152 9.24 -15.89 -27.60
N PRO A 153 10.55 -15.78 -27.91
CA PRO A 153 11.01 -14.85 -28.92
C PRO A 153 10.52 -15.30 -30.31
N VAL A 154 9.92 -14.38 -31.04
CA VAL A 154 9.44 -14.64 -32.40
C VAL A 154 10.43 -14.13 -33.44
N LYS A 155 10.48 -14.83 -34.59
CA LYS A 155 11.31 -14.47 -35.74
C LYS A 155 10.43 -13.81 -36.82
N GLU A 156 11.06 -13.24 -37.84
CA GLU A 156 10.36 -12.73 -39.01
C GLU A 156 9.43 -13.81 -39.61
N GLY A 157 8.24 -13.42 -39.99
CA GLY A 157 7.20 -14.36 -40.48
C GLY A 157 6.49 -15.19 -39.40
N THR A 158 6.82 -14.98 -38.12
CA THR A 158 6.19 -15.68 -37.00
C THR A 158 5.48 -14.70 -36.07
N VAL A 159 4.31 -15.10 -35.56
CA VAL A 159 3.61 -14.38 -34.49
C VAL A 159 3.32 -15.32 -33.32
N CYS A 160 3.14 -14.75 -32.12
CA CYS A 160 2.74 -15.47 -30.94
C CYS A 160 1.37 -14.96 -30.46
N ILE A 161 0.44 -15.86 -30.23
CA ILE A 161 -0.86 -15.56 -29.63
C ILE A 161 -0.92 -16.14 -28.24
N PHE A 162 -1.05 -15.26 -27.23
CA PHE A 162 -1.23 -15.65 -25.84
C PHE A 162 -2.72 -15.95 -25.58
N MET A 163 -2.99 -17.15 -25.05
CA MET A 163 -4.34 -17.62 -24.71
C MET A 163 -4.66 -17.34 -23.25
N GLY A 164 -5.44 -16.31 -22.97
CA GLY A 164 -6.05 -16.09 -21.66
C GLY A 164 -7.35 -16.88 -21.49
N HIS A 165 -7.77 -17.08 -20.23
CA HIS A 165 -9.07 -17.72 -19.95
C HIS A 165 -10.23 -16.82 -20.42
N GLY A 166 -10.17 -15.54 -20.08
CA GLY A 166 -11.30 -14.63 -20.23
C GLY A 166 -12.29 -14.74 -19.08
N SER A 167 -13.29 -13.89 -19.04
CA SER A 167 -14.34 -13.89 -18.02
C SER A 167 -15.50 -12.95 -18.41
N ALA A 168 -16.70 -13.26 -17.97
CA ALA A 168 -17.84 -12.34 -18.01
C ALA A 168 -17.71 -11.21 -16.93
N HIS A 169 -16.79 -11.35 -15.99
CA HIS A 169 -16.55 -10.37 -14.95
C HIS A 169 -15.88 -9.09 -15.50
N ALA A 170 -16.12 -7.94 -14.86
CA ALA A 170 -15.52 -6.64 -15.25
C ALA A 170 -13.97 -6.65 -15.31
N ALA A 171 -13.33 -7.57 -14.59
CA ALA A 171 -11.88 -7.76 -14.64
C ALA A 171 -11.37 -8.30 -15.98
N ASN A 172 -12.24 -8.75 -16.88
CA ASN A 172 -11.85 -9.13 -18.24
C ASN A 172 -11.13 -8.01 -19.00
N ARG A 173 -11.42 -6.75 -18.65
CA ARG A 173 -10.70 -5.58 -19.18
C ARG A 173 -9.17 -5.67 -19.05
N VAL A 174 -8.64 -6.51 -18.15
CA VAL A 174 -7.20 -6.76 -18.05
C VAL A 174 -6.66 -7.38 -19.34
N TYR A 175 -7.38 -8.33 -19.95
CA TYR A 175 -6.99 -8.93 -21.22
C TYR A 175 -7.08 -7.92 -22.37
N GLU A 176 -8.08 -7.04 -22.37
CA GLU A 176 -8.20 -5.94 -23.35
C GLU A 176 -7.04 -4.95 -23.20
N GLN A 177 -6.64 -4.64 -21.96
CA GLN A 177 -5.47 -3.78 -21.69
C GLN A 177 -4.16 -4.44 -22.14
N LEU A 178 -3.98 -5.74 -21.90
CA LEU A 178 -2.82 -6.50 -22.41
C LEU A 178 -2.77 -6.46 -23.94
N ALA A 179 -3.89 -6.70 -24.61
CA ALA A 179 -3.99 -6.58 -26.07
C ALA A 179 -3.66 -5.15 -26.55
N GLY A 180 -4.15 -4.13 -25.83
CA GLY A 180 -3.84 -2.73 -26.09
C GLY A 180 -2.36 -2.39 -25.93
N ILE A 181 -1.68 -2.95 -24.93
CA ILE A 181 -0.22 -2.78 -24.76
C ILE A 181 0.53 -3.41 -25.94
N LEU A 182 0.16 -4.66 -26.32
CA LEU A 182 0.81 -5.37 -27.42
C LEU A 182 0.57 -4.72 -28.78
N SER A 183 -0.60 -4.10 -28.99
CA SER A 183 -0.93 -3.41 -30.26
C SER A 183 -0.17 -2.11 -30.49
N GLN A 184 0.42 -1.52 -29.43
CA GLN A 184 1.22 -0.30 -29.54
C GLN A 184 2.67 -0.57 -29.98
N GLU A 185 3.09 -1.84 -30.06
CA GLU A 185 4.44 -2.21 -30.47
C GLU A 185 4.59 -2.13 -32.01
N GLU A 186 5.65 -1.46 -32.44
CA GLU A 186 5.99 -1.42 -33.86
C GLU A 186 6.24 -2.83 -34.38
N GLY A 187 5.56 -3.17 -35.49
CA GLY A 187 5.66 -4.51 -36.05
C GLY A 187 4.95 -5.62 -35.27
N GLN A 188 4.03 -5.28 -34.37
CA GLN A 188 3.22 -6.18 -33.50
C GLN A 188 3.33 -7.69 -33.84
N SER A 189 4.17 -8.40 -33.10
CA SER A 189 4.37 -9.85 -33.31
C SER A 189 3.72 -10.70 -32.23
N TYR A 190 3.09 -10.07 -31.23
CA TYR A 190 2.42 -10.71 -30.12
C TYR A 190 0.97 -10.24 -30.03
N PHE A 191 0.08 -11.18 -29.76
CA PHE A 191 -1.35 -10.96 -29.65
C PHE A 191 -1.87 -11.58 -28.36
N MET A 192 -2.94 -11.02 -27.83
CA MET A 192 -3.69 -11.57 -26.70
C MET A 192 -5.09 -11.95 -27.18
N ALA A 193 -5.52 -13.15 -26.83
CA ALA A 193 -6.88 -13.62 -27.05
C ALA A 193 -7.39 -14.41 -25.84
N THR A 194 -8.70 -14.55 -25.70
CA THR A 194 -9.32 -15.26 -24.58
C THR A 194 -10.25 -16.35 -25.10
N VAL A 195 -10.43 -17.41 -24.29
CA VAL A 195 -11.41 -18.47 -24.57
C VAL A 195 -12.81 -17.95 -24.32
N GLU A 196 -13.02 -17.28 -23.18
CA GLU A 196 -14.31 -16.76 -22.74
C GLU A 196 -14.21 -15.24 -22.54
N GLY A 197 -14.60 -14.45 -23.54
CA GLY A 197 -14.59 -12.98 -23.37
C GLY A 197 -13.94 -12.22 -24.52
N SER A 198 -13.31 -11.08 -24.20
CA SER A 198 -12.69 -10.16 -25.17
C SER A 198 -11.25 -9.87 -24.78
N PRO A 199 -10.30 -9.75 -25.74
CA PRO A 199 -10.47 -10.03 -27.17
C PRO A 199 -10.66 -11.52 -27.45
N SER A 200 -11.47 -11.86 -28.45
CA SER A 200 -11.66 -13.24 -28.89
C SER A 200 -10.46 -13.75 -29.70
N PHE A 201 -10.37 -15.07 -29.87
CA PHE A 201 -9.37 -15.66 -30.76
C PHE A 201 -9.50 -15.19 -32.20
N LEU A 202 -10.75 -15.07 -32.67
CA LEU A 202 -11.03 -14.61 -34.03
C LEU A 202 -10.59 -13.16 -34.24
N ASP A 203 -10.74 -12.30 -33.26
CA ASP A 203 -10.23 -10.90 -33.33
C ASP A 203 -8.71 -10.87 -33.49
N ALA A 204 -8.00 -11.72 -32.73
CA ALA A 204 -6.55 -11.84 -32.85
C ALA A 204 -6.12 -12.40 -34.20
N LEU A 205 -6.81 -13.43 -34.71
CA LEU A 205 -6.52 -14.05 -35.99
C LEU A 205 -6.76 -13.08 -37.15
N LEU A 206 -7.86 -12.34 -37.13
CA LEU A 206 -8.14 -11.28 -38.13
C LEU A 206 -7.08 -10.16 -38.10
N ALA A 207 -6.48 -9.88 -36.93
CA ALA A 207 -5.39 -8.93 -36.83
C ALA A 207 -4.09 -9.50 -37.44
N VAL A 208 -3.84 -10.79 -37.30
CA VAL A 208 -2.72 -11.49 -37.94
C VAL A 208 -2.87 -11.51 -39.45
N GLU A 209 -4.06 -11.82 -39.98
CA GLU A 209 -4.36 -11.87 -41.45
C GLU A 209 -4.10 -10.54 -42.15
N LYS A 210 -4.30 -9.42 -41.48
CA LYS A 210 -4.01 -8.09 -42.05
C LYS A 210 -2.52 -7.83 -42.27
N ARG A 211 -1.67 -8.74 -41.83
CA ARG A 211 -0.20 -8.62 -41.90
C ARG A 211 0.35 -9.50 -43.01
N SER A 212 1.19 -8.92 -43.84
CA SER A 212 1.85 -9.67 -44.91
C SER A 212 3.04 -10.48 -44.38
N GLY A 213 3.28 -11.64 -44.96
CA GLY A 213 4.48 -12.43 -44.72
C GLY A 213 4.45 -13.30 -43.47
N ILE A 214 3.32 -13.43 -42.79
CA ILE A 214 3.18 -14.37 -41.66
C ILE A 214 2.94 -15.77 -42.20
N SER A 215 3.73 -16.72 -41.77
CA SER A 215 3.63 -18.14 -42.14
C SER A 215 3.48 -19.07 -40.93
N LYS A 216 3.84 -18.60 -39.74
CA LYS A 216 3.82 -19.40 -38.51
C LYS A 216 3.14 -18.68 -37.35
N ILE A 217 2.32 -19.43 -36.59
CA ILE A 217 1.67 -18.98 -35.36
C ILE A 217 2.12 -19.87 -34.19
N ILE A 218 2.56 -19.26 -33.11
CA ILE A 218 2.87 -19.91 -31.84
C ILE A 218 1.71 -19.63 -30.87
N LEU A 219 1.08 -20.67 -30.35
CA LEU A 219 0.02 -20.59 -29.36
C LEU A 219 0.55 -20.90 -27.96
N VAL A 220 0.37 -19.99 -27.01
CA VAL A 220 0.92 -20.09 -25.65
C VAL A 220 -0.15 -19.79 -24.61
N PRO A 221 -0.38 -20.69 -23.62
CA PRO A 221 -1.32 -20.41 -22.54
C PRO A 221 -0.84 -19.22 -21.68
N PHE A 222 -1.71 -18.23 -21.53
CA PHE A 222 -1.52 -17.11 -20.60
C PHE A 222 -2.40 -17.35 -19.37
N MET A 223 -2.17 -18.50 -18.73
CA MET A 223 -2.88 -19.02 -17.57
C MET A 223 -1.86 -19.62 -16.61
N LEU A 224 -2.17 -19.61 -15.31
CA LEU A 224 -1.27 -20.19 -14.29
C LEU A 224 -0.95 -21.65 -14.62
N VAL A 225 -1.96 -22.40 -15.00
CA VAL A 225 -1.93 -23.84 -15.30
C VAL A 225 -2.40 -24.09 -16.72
N ALA A 226 -1.69 -24.90 -17.48
CA ALA A 226 -2.16 -25.40 -18.77
C ALA A 226 -3.13 -26.60 -18.54
N GLY A 227 -4.38 -26.26 -18.25
CA GLY A 227 -5.47 -27.22 -17.99
C GLY A 227 -6.24 -27.62 -19.25
N ASP A 228 -7.53 -27.89 -19.07
CA ASP A 228 -8.43 -28.38 -20.13
C ASP A 228 -8.49 -27.45 -21.34
N HIS A 229 -8.57 -26.12 -21.13
CA HIS A 229 -8.60 -25.15 -22.23
C HIS A 229 -7.33 -25.18 -23.10
N ALA A 230 -6.15 -25.28 -22.49
CA ALA A 230 -4.91 -25.37 -23.26
C ALA A 230 -4.81 -26.69 -24.04
N ARG A 231 -5.33 -27.79 -23.48
CA ARG A 231 -5.26 -29.12 -24.08
C ARG A 231 -6.33 -29.33 -25.15
N ASN A 232 -7.55 -28.82 -24.95
CA ASN A 232 -8.68 -29.04 -25.82
C ASN A 232 -8.93 -27.85 -26.76
N ASP A 233 -9.22 -26.65 -26.20
CA ASP A 233 -9.61 -25.49 -27.00
C ASP A 233 -8.42 -24.89 -27.79
N MET A 234 -7.19 -24.93 -27.21
CA MET A 234 -6.02 -24.41 -27.92
C MET A 234 -5.39 -25.44 -28.84
N SER A 235 -5.04 -26.62 -28.34
CA SER A 235 -4.21 -27.61 -29.06
C SER A 235 -4.92 -28.90 -29.41
N GLY A 236 -6.23 -29.01 -29.17
CA GLY A 236 -7.03 -30.19 -29.49
C GLY A 236 -7.07 -30.46 -30.98
N GLU A 237 -7.55 -31.67 -31.36
CA GLU A 237 -7.69 -32.08 -32.73
C GLU A 237 -9.06 -31.70 -33.32
N ASP A 238 -9.98 -31.16 -32.52
CA ASP A 238 -11.29 -30.72 -32.97
C ASP A 238 -11.15 -29.54 -33.95
N ALA A 239 -12.05 -29.48 -34.94
CA ALA A 239 -12.03 -28.43 -35.96
C ALA A 239 -12.20 -27.01 -35.39
N GLU A 240 -12.76 -26.89 -34.18
CA GLU A 240 -12.95 -25.63 -33.45
C GLU A 240 -11.75 -25.25 -32.56
N SER A 241 -10.73 -26.11 -32.44
CA SER A 241 -9.54 -25.77 -31.70
C SER A 241 -8.76 -24.65 -32.42
N TRP A 242 -8.09 -23.80 -31.62
CA TRP A 242 -7.29 -22.69 -32.16
C TRP A 242 -6.22 -23.17 -33.13
N LYS A 243 -5.58 -24.31 -32.83
CA LYS A 243 -4.61 -24.99 -33.70
C LYS A 243 -5.23 -25.35 -35.04
N SER A 244 -6.35 -26.11 -35.03
CA SER A 244 -7.02 -26.58 -36.26
C SER A 244 -7.50 -25.41 -37.13
N ILE A 245 -8.01 -24.33 -36.52
CA ILE A 245 -8.39 -23.12 -37.23
C ILE A 245 -7.18 -22.44 -37.91
N CYS A 246 -6.04 -22.30 -37.20
CA CYS A 246 -4.82 -21.72 -37.78
C CYS A 246 -4.31 -22.58 -38.97
N GLU A 247 -4.24 -23.90 -38.78
CA GLU A 247 -3.78 -24.85 -39.82
C GLU A 247 -4.69 -24.85 -41.04
N ALA A 248 -6.02 -24.76 -40.84
CA ALA A 248 -6.98 -24.65 -41.92
C ALA A 248 -6.82 -23.36 -42.75
N GLN A 249 -6.28 -22.30 -42.18
CA GLN A 249 -5.92 -21.05 -42.84
C GLN A 249 -4.54 -21.08 -43.49
N GLY A 250 -3.81 -22.19 -43.38
CA GLY A 250 -2.50 -22.39 -44.00
C GLY A 250 -1.30 -21.94 -43.15
N TYR A 251 -1.48 -21.65 -41.87
CA TYR A 251 -0.36 -21.33 -40.97
C TYR A 251 0.28 -22.60 -40.42
N GLU A 252 1.61 -22.63 -40.35
CA GLU A 252 2.32 -23.57 -39.49
C GLU A 252 2.00 -23.22 -38.02
N THR A 253 1.49 -24.19 -37.24
CA THR A 253 1.06 -23.90 -35.87
C THR A 253 1.86 -24.71 -34.84
N GLU A 254 2.46 -24.00 -33.88
CA GLU A 254 3.17 -24.57 -32.76
C GLU A 254 2.43 -24.27 -31.46
N CYS A 255 2.12 -25.31 -30.66
CA CYS A 255 1.42 -25.16 -29.38
C CYS A 255 2.36 -25.48 -28.22
N HIS A 256 2.46 -24.57 -27.26
CA HIS A 256 3.09 -24.82 -25.97
C HIS A 256 2.03 -25.21 -24.94
N LEU A 257 2.27 -26.31 -24.20
CA LEU A 257 1.32 -26.82 -23.20
C LEU A 257 1.83 -26.66 -21.76
N GLN A 258 2.54 -25.58 -21.53
CA GLN A 258 3.04 -25.22 -20.20
C GLN A 258 2.28 -24.00 -19.66
N GLY A 259 1.86 -24.07 -18.39
CA GLY A 259 1.26 -22.94 -17.69
C GLY A 259 2.30 -21.95 -17.21
N MET A 260 1.90 -20.70 -16.99
CA MET A 260 2.80 -19.63 -16.54
C MET A 260 3.47 -19.95 -15.18
N GLY A 261 2.84 -20.75 -14.32
CA GLY A 261 3.42 -21.21 -13.05
C GLY A 261 4.63 -22.14 -13.20
N GLU A 262 4.85 -22.71 -14.39
CA GLU A 262 6.01 -23.54 -14.70
C GLU A 262 7.27 -22.71 -14.99
N TYR A 263 7.11 -21.40 -15.28
CA TYR A 263 8.22 -20.53 -15.65
C TYR A 263 8.85 -19.86 -14.43
N PRO A 264 10.14 -20.10 -14.15
CA PRO A 264 10.81 -19.52 -12.96
C PRO A 264 10.74 -17.99 -12.91
N GLU A 265 10.81 -17.32 -14.07
CA GLU A 265 10.71 -15.87 -14.18
C GLU A 265 9.32 -15.34 -13.79
N ILE A 266 8.25 -16.10 -14.01
CA ILE A 266 6.90 -15.76 -13.58
C ILE A 266 6.70 -16.10 -12.10
N ARG A 267 7.23 -17.25 -11.63
CA ARG A 267 7.21 -17.57 -10.18
C ARG A 267 7.93 -16.52 -9.35
N ALA A 268 9.03 -15.95 -9.87
CA ALA A 268 9.71 -14.83 -9.24
C ALA A 268 8.80 -13.60 -9.06
N LEU A 269 7.92 -13.31 -10.02
CA LEU A 269 6.93 -12.23 -9.90
C LEU A 269 5.87 -12.55 -8.84
N TYR A 270 5.40 -13.79 -8.75
CA TYR A 270 4.51 -14.23 -7.66
C TYR A 270 5.19 -14.14 -6.30
N GLN A 271 6.48 -14.49 -6.20
CA GLN A 271 7.24 -14.33 -4.96
C GLN A 271 7.38 -12.87 -4.54
N GLU A 272 7.57 -11.95 -5.50
CA GLU A 272 7.57 -10.51 -5.21
C GLU A 272 6.21 -10.02 -4.70
N LYS A 273 5.10 -10.49 -5.29
CA LYS A 273 3.73 -10.19 -4.81
C LYS A 273 3.53 -10.68 -3.38
N CYS A 274 3.95 -11.93 -3.10
CA CYS A 274 3.91 -12.48 -1.75
C CYS A 274 4.75 -11.63 -0.79
N ARG A 275 5.99 -11.30 -1.11
CA ARG A 275 6.86 -10.44 -0.30
C ARG A 275 6.22 -9.08 -0.05
N LYS A 276 5.59 -8.46 -1.06
CA LYS A 276 4.85 -7.19 -0.92
C LYS A 276 3.67 -7.33 0.04
N CYS A 277 2.94 -8.45 -0.01
CA CYS A 277 1.85 -8.76 0.93
C CYS A 277 2.36 -8.87 2.37
N LEU A 278 3.52 -9.48 2.58
CA LEU A 278 4.12 -9.67 3.90
C LEU A 278 4.67 -8.37 4.51
N ARG A 279 4.98 -7.36 3.72
CA ARG A 279 5.49 -6.07 4.21
C ARG A 279 4.50 -5.38 5.12
N GLY A 280 5.01 -4.68 6.13
CA GLY A 280 4.25 -3.75 6.94
C GLY A 280 3.84 -2.50 6.15
N SER A 281 2.97 -1.70 6.75
CA SER A 281 2.47 -0.45 6.17
C SER A 281 2.95 0.74 7.01
N PHE A 282 3.17 1.88 6.36
CA PHE A 282 3.55 3.12 7.02
C PHE A 282 2.37 4.10 7.06
N TYR A 283 2.09 4.65 8.23
CA TYR A 283 1.00 5.61 8.42
C TYR A 283 1.52 6.90 9.05
N ALA A 284 1.37 8.01 8.34
CA ALA A 284 1.53 9.33 8.93
C ALA A 284 0.22 9.71 9.65
N ILE A 285 0.27 9.94 10.95
CA ILE A 285 -0.91 10.10 11.82
C ILE A 285 -0.86 11.47 12.48
N SER A 286 -1.83 12.32 12.15
CA SER A 286 -2.01 13.62 12.78
C SER A 286 -2.39 13.46 14.24
N VAL A 287 -1.67 14.13 15.15
CA VAL A 287 -1.98 14.10 16.59
C VAL A 287 -2.57 15.42 17.11
N GLY A 288 -2.78 16.38 16.21
CA GLY A 288 -3.24 17.71 16.59
C GLY A 288 -2.13 18.63 17.11
N PRO A 289 -2.43 19.90 17.43
CA PRO A 289 -1.43 20.91 17.74
C PRO A 289 -0.89 20.90 19.17
N GLY A 290 -1.61 20.28 20.15
CA GLY A 290 -1.15 20.33 21.55
C GLY A 290 -2.07 19.64 22.57
N MET A 291 -3.36 19.61 22.29
CA MET A 291 -4.37 19.00 23.17
C MET A 291 -4.60 17.53 22.81
N GLY A 292 -4.72 16.65 23.80
CA GLY A 292 -4.98 15.22 23.57
C GLY A 292 -6.31 14.96 22.85
N GLY A 293 -7.34 15.74 23.12
CA GLY A 293 -8.64 15.64 22.45
C GLY A 293 -8.68 16.04 20.96
N ALA A 294 -7.55 16.55 20.40
CA ALA A 294 -7.43 16.82 18.98
C ALA A 294 -7.00 15.59 18.15
N LEU A 295 -6.68 14.46 18.79
CA LEU A 295 -6.45 13.20 18.11
C LEU A 295 -7.79 12.64 17.62
N THR A 296 -7.90 12.39 16.32
CA THR A 296 -9.13 11.81 15.75
C THR A 296 -9.29 10.34 16.16
N LEU A 297 -10.52 9.83 16.19
CA LEU A 297 -10.78 8.41 16.48
C LEU A 297 -10.06 7.48 15.50
N ASN A 298 -10.04 7.82 14.20
CA ASN A 298 -9.28 7.06 13.19
C ASN A 298 -7.77 7.08 13.47
N GLY A 299 -7.23 8.22 13.90
CA GLY A 299 -5.83 8.34 14.32
C GLY A 299 -5.54 7.46 15.53
N ALA A 300 -6.39 7.49 16.53
CA ALA A 300 -6.28 6.68 17.75
C ALA A 300 -6.32 5.17 17.44
N GLU A 301 -7.28 4.74 16.62
CA GLU A 301 -7.40 3.35 16.20
C GLU A 301 -6.16 2.90 15.40
N ARG A 302 -5.65 3.75 14.51
CA ARG A 302 -4.45 3.45 13.76
C ARG A 302 -3.22 3.35 14.66
N ILE A 303 -3.04 4.26 15.60
CA ILE A 303 -1.98 4.15 16.62
C ILE A 303 -2.11 2.82 17.37
N LYS A 304 -3.32 2.47 17.83
CA LYS A 304 -3.59 1.22 18.53
C LYS A 304 -3.13 0.00 17.72
N ASN A 305 -3.38 -0.02 16.43
CA ASN A 305 -3.11 -1.16 15.54
C ASN A 305 -1.66 -1.24 15.02
N CYS A 306 -0.87 -0.18 15.08
CA CYS A 306 0.55 -0.22 14.73
C CYS A 306 1.38 -0.82 15.86
N GLN A 307 2.36 -1.67 15.53
CA GLN A 307 3.28 -2.25 16.51
C GLN A 307 4.39 -1.28 16.91
N VAL A 308 4.77 -0.38 16.00
CA VAL A 308 5.81 0.63 16.20
C VAL A 308 5.19 2.01 16.07
N LEU A 309 5.51 2.89 17.01
CA LEU A 309 5.15 4.30 16.95
C LEU A 309 6.41 5.14 16.73
N ALA A 310 6.58 5.64 15.51
CA ALA A 310 7.68 6.54 15.16
C ALA A 310 7.38 7.96 15.65
N ILE A 311 8.32 8.52 16.38
CA ILE A 311 8.19 9.82 17.03
C ILE A 311 9.26 10.78 16.50
N PRO A 312 8.87 11.80 15.73
CA PRO A 312 9.81 12.84 15.33
C PRO A 312 10.20 13.71 16.53
N ARG A 313 11.48 14.01 16.65
CA ARG A 313 11.99 14.94 17.67
C ARG A 313 13.23 15.67 17.18
N THR A 314 13.56 16.78 17.82
CA THR A 314 14.90 17.37 17.74
C THR A 314 15.82 16.60 18.69
N LYS A 315 17.05 16.29 18.27
CA LYS A 315 17.99 15.47 19.03
C LYS A 315 18.17 16.01 20.47
N GLY A 316 17.96 15.13 21.45
CA GLY A 316 18.11 15.44 22.87
C GLY A 316 16.94 16.19 23.53
N SER A 317 15.84 16.48 22.79
CA SER A 317 14.65 17.14 23.32
C SER A 317 13.53 16.15 23.64
N HIS A 318 12.61 16.53 24.53
CA HIS A 318 11.33 15.85 24.70
C HIS A 318 10.48 16.00 23.42
N SER A 319 9.81 14.94 23.01
CA SER A 319 8.92 15.01 21.85
C SER A 319 7.53 15.49 22.25
N LEU A 320 7.13 16.64 21.71
CA LEU A 320 5.77 17.14 21.87
C LEU A 320 4.72 16.18 21.29
N ALA A 321 5.01 15.56 20.14
CA ALA A 321 4.10 14.59 19.53
C ALA A 321 3.83 13.39 20.45
N LEU A 322 4.86 12.86 21.14
CA LEU A 322 4.69 11.78 22.11
C LEU A 322 3.86 12.23 23.33
N SER A 323 4.10 13.43 23.86
CA SER A 323 3.34 13.93 25.00
C SER A 323 1.85 14.13 24.67
N ILE A 324 1.53 14.55 23.42
CA ILE A 324 0.14 14.65 22.97
C ILE A 324 -0.51 13.27 22.88
N VAL A 325 0.19 12.28 22.31
CA VAL A 325 -0.32 10.89 22.23
C VAL A 325 -0.56 10.32 23.63
N GLN A 326 0.33 10.58 24.59
CA GLN A 326 0.17 10.17 26.00
C GLN A 326 -1.06 10.82 26.64
N LYS A 327 -1.24 12.14 26.47
CA LYS A 327 -2.44 12.85 26.97
C LYS A 327 -3.71 12.32 26.33
N ALA A 328 -3.70 12.05 25.01
CA ALA A 328 -4.82 11.44 24.33
C ALA A 328 -5.14 10.05 24.88
N ASN A 329 -4.12 9.24 25.18
CA ASN A 329 -4.30 7.92 25.79
C ASN A 329 -4.96 8.02 27.17
N GLU A 330 -4.55 8.97 28.02
CA GLU A 330 -5.19 9.19 29.32
C GLU A 330 -6.67 9.55 29.18
N GLN A 331 -7.02 10.46 28.28
CA GLN A 331 -8.43 10.82 28.01
C GLN A 331 -9.25 9.65 27.48
N LEU A 332 -8.68 8.87 26.56
CA LEU A 332 -9.34 7.68 26.01
C LEU A 332 -9.51 6.57 27.07
N LYS A 333 -8.54 6.41 27.97
CA LYS A 333 -8.65 5.49 29.13
C LYS A 333 -9.86 5.84 29.98
N GLU A 334 -10.00 7.10 30.35
CA GLU A 334 -11.15 7.58 31.15
C GLU A 334 -12.47 7.38 30.40
N MET A 335 -12.51 7.73 29.10
CA MET A 335 -13.71 7.64 28.27
C MET A 335 -14.19 6.20 28.05
N PHE A 336 -13.27 5.25 27.85
CA PHE A 336 -13.59 3.86 27.52
C PHE A 336 -13.39 2.87 28.68
N GLY A 337 -13.00 3.33 29.86
CA GLY A 337 -12.83 2.49 31.05
C GLY A 337 -11.76 1.40 30.91
N CYS A 338 -10.63 1.69 30.25
CA CYS A 338 -9.54 0.75 30.03
C CYS A 338 -8.21 1.30 30.57
N GLU A 339 -7.21 0.44 30.81
CA GLU A 339 -5.92 0.86 31.36
C GLU A 339 -4.96 1.50 30.34
N ASP A 340 -5.03 1.08 29.07
CA ASP A 340 -4.15 1.58 27.99
C ASP A 340 -4.86 1.44 26.64
N TYR A 341 -5.66 2.44 26.27
CA TYR A 341 -6.47 2.38 25.04
C TYR A 341 -5.62 2.26 23.78
N LEU A 342 -4.53 3.04 23.71
CA LEU A 342 -3.63 3.06 22.55
C LEU A 342 -2.59 1.93 22.57
N LEU A 343 -2.59 1.11 23.62
CA LEU A 343 -1.62 0.02 23.84
C LEU A 343 -0.16 0.52 23.82
N LEU A 344 0.09 1.71 24.37
CA LEU A 344 1.42 2.35 24.35
C LEU A 344 2.47 1.54 25.10
N SER A 345 2.07 0.85 26.17
CA SER A 345 2.96 -0.04 26.94
C SER A 345 3.47 -1.25 26.15
N GLN A 346 2.79 -1.60 25.06
CA GLN A 346 3.11 -2.76 24.21
C GLN A 346 3.84 -2.35 22.92
N LYS A 347 3.99 -1.04 22.66
CA LYS A 347 4.62 -0.54 21.44
C LYS A 347 6.11 -0.29 21.61
N GLU A 348 6.82 -0.51 20.53
CA GLU A 348 8.16 0.01 20.38
C GLU A 348 8.08 1.48 19.96
N ILE A 349 8.76 2.36 20.71
CA ILE A 349 8.86 3.78 20.35
C ILE A 349 10.15 4.00 19.55
N LEU A 350 9.97 4.32 18.27
CA LEU A 350 11.07 4.62 17.35
C LEU A 350 11.28 6.13 17.25
N TYR A 351 12.37 6.62 17.85
CA TYR A 351 12.70 8.04 17.73
C TYR A 351 13.38 8.34 16.39
N LEU A 352 12.86 9.35 15.69
CA LEU A 352 13.42 9.90 14.46
C LEU A 352 13.94 11.31 14.76
N ASP A 353 15.26 11.45 14.81
CA ASP A 353 15.93 12.70 15.19
C ASP A 353 16.10 13.61 13.96
N PHE A 354 15.29 14.66 13.86
CA PHE A 354 15.39 15.67 12.81
C PHE A 354 16.30 16.82 13.23
N GLN A 355 17.24 17.19 12.37
CA GLN A 355 18.09 18.34 12.59
C GLN A 355 17.46 19.61 12.00
N MET A 356 17.40 20.67 12.77
CA MET A 356 16.96 22.00 12.33
C MET A 356 18.12 22.71 11.59
N THR A 357 18.45 22.25 10.39
CA THR A 357 19.53 22.80 9.57
C THR A 357 19.01 23.33 8.23
N LYS A 358 19.68 24.38 7.69
CA LYS A 358 19.47 24.88 6.34
C LYS A 358 20.30 24.10 5.29
N ASP A 359 21.24 23.28 5.74
CA ASP A 359 22.09 22.45 4.91
C ASP A 359 21.26 21.34 4.27
N ILE A 360 21.13 21.37 2.94
CA ILE A 360 20.31 20.45 2.16
C ILE A 360 20.88 19.04 2.22
N GLU A 361 22.20 18.88 2.08
CA GLU A 361 22.85 17.56 2.09
C GLU A 361 22.65 16.84 3.42
N LYS A 362 22.80 17.54 4.56
CA LYS A 362 22.55 16.96 5.88
C LYS A 362 21.08 16.58 6.09
N ARG A 363 20.16 17.33 5.51
CA ARG A 363 18.71 16.99 5.56
C ARG A 363 18.43 15.74 4.75
N GLU A 364 18.97 15.62 3.55
CA GLU A 364 18.82 14.45 2.68
C GLU A 364 19.44 13.21 3.33
N GLN A 365 20.64 13.33 3.91
CA GLN A 365 21.26 12.23 4.65
C GLN A 365 20.39 11.76 5.82
N THR A 366 19.88 12.70 6.64
CA THR A 366 18.98 12.39 7.75
C THR A 366 17.71 11.69 7.27
N HIS A 367 17.12 12.14 6.16
CA HIS A 367 15.95 11.50 5.57
C HIS A 367 16.26 10.08 5.08
N ALA A 368 17.41 9.86 4.44
CA ALA A 368 17.84 8.54 3.99
C ALA A 368 18.04 7.57 5.17
N GLU A 369 18.64 8.01 6.26
CA GLU A 369 18.81 7.21 7.49
C GLU A 369 17.45 6.84 8.11
N HIS A 370 16.51 7.80 8.20
CA HIS A 370 15.17 7.54 8.70
C HIS A 370 14.41 6.58 7.80
N LEU A 371 14.52 6.74 6.49
CA LEU A 371 13.92 5.86 5.51
C LEU A 371 14.41 4.42 5.68
N GLN A 372 15.72 4.21 5.83
CA GLN A 372 16.29 2.88 6.07
C GLN A 372 15.79 2.26 7.38
N LYS A 373 15.70 3.05 8.47
CA LYS A 373 15.14 2.58 9.75
C LYS A 373 13.69 2.14 9.57
N LEU A 374 12.85 2.95 8.94
CA LEU A 374 11.44 2.60 8.68
C LEU A 374 11.32 1.34 7.83
N MET A 375 12.08 1.26 6.73
CA MET A 375 12.09 0.08 5.85
C MET A 375 12.47 -1.19 6.60
N SER A 376 13.42 -1.14 7.55
CA SER A 376 13.81 -2.31 8.34
C SER A 376 12.67 -2.93 9.16
N TYR A 377 11.70 -2.13 9.60
CA TYR A 377 10.48 -2.61 10.25
C TYR A 377 9.46 -3.12 9.22
N LEU A 378 9.25 -2.34 8.16
CA LEU A 378 8.26 -2.67 7.13
C LEU A 378 8.60 -3.99 6.42
N GLU A 379 9.88 -4.27 6.13
CA GLU A 379 10.32 -5.56 5.55
C GLU A 379 10.06 -6.74 6.48
N ARG A 380 9.98 -6.53 7.79
CA ARG A 380 9.63 -7.55 8.79
C ARG A 380 8.12 -7.71 8.98
N GLY A 381 7.29 -7.07 8.16
CA GLY A 381 5.82 -7.11 8.27
C GLY A 381 5.27 -6.31 9.46
N ILE A 382 6.02 -5.33 9.95
CA ILE A 382 5.66 -4.50 11.11
C ILE A 382 5.05 -3.20 10.61
N ASP A 383 3.82 -2.91 11.01
CA ASP A 383 3.17 -1.64 10.72
C ASP A 383 3.74 -0.52 11.60
N VAL A 384 4.11 0.59 10.96
CA VAL A 384 4.67 1.76 11.64
C VAL A 384 3.72 2.95 11.52
N GLY A 385 3.27 3.47 12.65
CA GLY A 385 2.56 4.76 12.73
C GLY A 385 3.54 5.87 13.11
N MET A 386 3.61 6.95 12.35
CA MET A 386 4.41 8.13 12.71
C MET A 386 3.48 9.23 13.23
N ALA A 387 3.65 9.61 14.50
CA ALA A 387 2.89 10.69 15.11
C ALA A 387 3.38 12.05 14.58
N VAL A 388 2.50 12.82 13.97
CA VAL A 388 2.83 14.10 13.33
C VAL A 388 2.05 15.22 14.01
N LEU A 389 2.76 16.24 14.46
CA LEU A 389 2.17 17.40 15.12
C LEU A 389 1.28 18.18 14.15
N GLY A 390 0.10 18.58 14.60
CA GLY A 390 -0.91 19.24 13.78
C GLY A 390 -1.56 18.28 12.79
N ASP A 391 -1.55 18.63 11.51
CA ASP A 391 -2.08 17.83 10.41
C ASP A 391 -0.97 17.39 9.44
N VAL A 392 -1.03 16.14 9.00
CA VAL A 392 -0.04 15.51 8.12
C VAL A 392 0.05 16.12 6.72
N SER A 393 -0.98 16.85 6.28
CA SER A 393 -1.03 17.48 4.96
C SER A 393 -0.41 18.88 4.93
N ILE A 394 -0.14 19.48 6.11
CA ILE A 394 0.30 20.89 6.22
C ILE A 394 1.73 20.96 6.77
N TYR A 395 2.71 21.19 5.91
CA TYR A 395 4.14 21.35 6.24
C TYR A 395 4.70 20.26 7.16
N ALA A 396 4.27 19.02 6.96
CA ALA A 396 4.61 17.89 7.81
C ALA A 396 6.00 17.31 7.50
N THR A 397 6.75 16.97 8.55
CA THR A 397 8.05 16.28 8.45
C THR A 397 7.95 14.85 7.90
N SER A 398 6.76 14.25 7.94
CA SER A 398 6.50 12.91 7.40
C SER A 398 6.35 12.88 5.87
N ALA A 399 6.07 14.01 5.20
CA ALA A 399 5.74 14.04 3.79
C ALA A 399 6.86 13.46 2.87
N PRO A 400 8.15 13.83 3.03
CA PRO A 400 9.22 13.24 2.21
C PRO A 400 9.40 11.73 2.46
N LEU A 401 9.26 11.27 3.70
CA LEU A 401 9.36 9.85 4.06
C LEU A 401 8.21 9.04 3.45
N LEU A 402 6.99 9.57 3.54
CA LEU A 402 5.81 8.94 2.97
C LEU A 402 5.93 8.82 1.45
N GLN A 403 6.37 9.88 0.77
CA GLN A 403 6.56 9.88 -0.67
C GLN A 403 7.63 8.85 -1.08
N ALA A 404 8.79 8.86 -0.43
CA ALA A 404 9.87 7.92 -0.73
C ALA A 404 9.49 6.46 -0.49
N LEU A 405 8.72 6.17 0.58
CA LEU A 405 8.19 4.82 0.84
C LEU A 405 7.19 4.40 -0.23
N LYS A 406 6.30 5.31 -0.66
CA LYS A 406 5.34 5.05 -1.73
C LYS A 406 6.03 4.74 -3.05
N GLU A 407 7.06 5.49 -3.43
CA GLU A 407 7.86 5.26 -4.64
C GLU A 407 8.59 3.91 -4.62
N LYS A 408 8.99 3.45 -3.42
CA LYS A 408 9.59 2.12 -3.21
C LYS A 408 8.54 0.99 -3.11
N GLY A 409 7.26 1.29 -3.34
CA GLY A 409 6.18 0.29 -3.39
C GLY A 409 5.69 -0.20 -2.02
N TYR A 410 5.94 0.53 -0.93
CA TYR A 410 5.32 0.24 0.36
C TYR A 410 3.90 0.78 0.43
N LYS A 411 3.03 0.07 1.15
CA LYS A 411 1.70 0.58 1.47
C LYS A 411 1.83 1.74 2.46
N THR A 412 1.29 2.90 2.08
CA THR A 412 1.34 4.10 2.91
C THR A 412 -0.07 4.67 3.12
N GLY A 413 -0.26 5.40 4.21
CA GLY A 413 -1.50 6.10 4.52
C GLY A 413 -1.26 7.42 5.25
N MET A 414 -2.18 8.36 5.04
CA MET A 414 -2.24 9.64 5.78
C MET A 414 -3.55 9.68 6.56
N LEU A 415 -3.47 9.97 7.85
CA LEU A 415 -4.65 10.16 8.70
C LEU A 415 -4.75 11.64 9.08
N PRO A 416 -5.77 12.35 8.57
CA PRO A 416 -5.93 13.77 8.82
C PRO A 416 -6.26 14.05 10.29
N GLY A 417 -6.03 15.29 10.71
CA GLY A 417 -6.30 15.74 12.06
C GLY A 417 -6.66 17.21 12.14
N VAL A 418 -6.55 17.77 13.33
CA VAL A 418 -6.80 19.17 13.58
C VAL A 418 -5.55 19.97 13.24
N THR A 419 -5.64 20.89 12.27
CA THR A 419 -4.54 21.81 11.95
C THR A 419 -4.31 22.80 13.08
N SER A 420 -3.05 23.26 13.25
CA SER A 420 -2.73 24.25 14.29
C SER A 420 -3.50 25.56 14.12
N PHE A 421 -3.70 26.01 12.90
CA PHE A 421 -4.42 27.25 12.64
C PHE A 421 -5.93 27.13 12.86
N SER A 422 -6.56 25.96 12.60
CA SER A 422 -7.97 25.75 12.93
C SER A 422 -8.20 25.73 14.45
N ALA A 423 -7.31 25.07 15.19
CA ALA A 423 -7.37 25.04 16.65
C ALA A 423 -7.13 26.45 17.24
N ALA A 424 -6.18 27.19 16.68
CA ALA A 424 -5.86 28.55 17.13
C ALA A 424 -7.00 29.53 16.82
N ALA A 425 -7.66 29.40 15.64
CA ALA A 425 -8.85 30.19 15.33
C ALA A 425 -10.00 29.93 16.29
N ALA A 426 -10.21 28.67 16.68
CA ALA A 426 -11.19 28.30 17.70
C ALA A 426 -10.84 28.89 19.08
N ALA A 427 -9.55 28.95 19.45
CA ALA A 427 -9.12 29.58 20.69
C ALA A 427 -9.30 31.12 20.69
N LEU A 428 -9.28 31.74 19.50
CA LEU A 428 -9.60 33.16 19.31
C LEU A 428 -11.10 33.43 19.17
N GLU A 429 -11.92 32.38 19.01
CA GLU A 429 -13.34 32.45 18.69
C GLU A 429 -13.66 33.20 17.38
N ILE A 430 -12.76 33.07 16.38
CA ILE A 430 -12.89 33.71 15.07
C ILE A 430 -13.13 32.70 13.94
N SER A 431 -13.85 33.15 12.90
CA SER A 431 -13.90 32.46 11.63
C SER A 431 -12.69 32.85 10.78
N LEU A 432 -11.99 31.86 10.22
CA LEU A 432 -10.79 32.08 9.37
C LEU A 432 -11.10 32.89 8.12
N THR A 433 -12.32 32.75 7.57
CA THR A 433 -12.73 33.46 6.35
C THR A 433 -14.24 33.61 6.29
N LYS A 434 -14.71 34.54 5.47
CA LYS A 434 -16.13 34.75 5.14
C LYS A 434 -16.44 34.09 3.79
N THR A 435 -17.72 33.80 3.52
CA THR A 435 -18.25 32.97 2.44
C THR A 435 -17.65 33.21 1.03
N ALA A 436 -17.26 34.43 0.69
CA ALA A 436 -16.77 34.76 -0.65
C ALA A 436 -15.29 35.16 -0.67
N LYS A 437 -14.55 35.04 0.44
CA LYS A 437 -13.16 35.48 0.55
C LYS A 437 -12.18 34.33 0.57
N PRO A 438 -11.06 34.42 -0.15
CA PRO A 438 -10.01 33.41 -0.10
C PRO A 438 -9.32 33.36 1.28
N LEU A 439 -8.77 32.20 1.63
CA LEU A 439 -7.89 32.00 2.77
C LEU A 439 -6.50 31.61 2.29
N HIS A 440 -5.48 32.38 2.68
CA HIS A 440 -4.09 32.13 2.34
C HIS A 440 -3.35 31.58 3.58
N ILE A 441 -2.71 30.42 3.43
CA ILE A 441 -1.88 29.80 4.48
C ILE A 441 -0.41 29.96 4.06
N ILE A 442 0.34 30.76 4.80
CA ILE A 442 1.65 31.26 4.41
C ILE A 442 2.67 30.89 5.51
N PRO A 443 3.78 30.21 5.18
CA PRO A 443 4.87 30.06 6.14
C PRO A 443 5.60 31.39 6.31
N ALA A 444 5.86 31.81 7.53
CA ALA A 444 6.54 33.11 7.82
C ALA A 444 7.95 33.24 7.20
N GLY A 445 8.53 32.13 6.77
CA GLY A 445 9.80 32.09 6.04
C GLY A 445 9.70 32.31 4.53
N TYR A 446 8.50 32.55 3.99
CA TYR A 446 8.31 32.75 2.57
C TYR A 446 8.93 34.07 2.10
N GLU A 447 9.73 34.06 1.03
CA GLU A 447 10.46 35.22 0.52
C GLU A 447 9.52 36.30 -0.05
N GLY A 448 8.38 35.88 -0.65
CA GLY A 448 7.31 36.79 -1.17
C GLY A 448 6.25 37.14 -0.11
N LEU A 449 6.60 37.25 1.17
CA LEU A 449 5.63 37.50 2.25
C LEU A 449 4.90 38.85 2.08
N MET A 450 5.60 39.90 1.66
CA MET A 450 5.00 41.23 1.42
C MET A 450 3.91 41.18 0.35
N GLU A 451 4.21 40.54 -0.77
CA GLU A 451 3.27 40.36 -1.88
C GLU A 451 2.08 39.51 -1.47
N ALA A 452 2.34 38.41 -0.71
CA ALA A 452 1.30 37.54 -0.22
C ALA A 452 0.35 38.24 0.77
N LEU A 453 0.86 39.15 1.61
CA LEU A 453 0.04 39.93 2.54
C LEU A 453 -0.88 40.92 1.82
N ARG A 454 -0.53 41.37 0.60
CA ARG A 454 -1.35 42.27 -0.22
C ARG A 454 -2.48 41.56 -0.96
N LEU A 455 -2.48 40.21 -1.03
CA LEU A 455 -3.55 39.48 -1.68
C LEU A 455 -4.90 39.72 -0.99
N PRO A 456 -6.03 39.71 -1.69
CA PRO A 456 -7.34 39.84 -1.08
C PRO A 456 -7.66 38.60 -0.20
N GLY A 457 -8.47 38.79 0.84
CA GLY A 457 -8.89 37.71 1.75
C GLY A 457 -8.07 37.58 3.03
N SER A 458 -8.39 36.58 3.82
CA SER A 458 -7.73 36.31 5.11
C SER A 458 -6.40 35.62 4.94
N LYS A 459 -5.45 35.85 5.85
CA LYS A 459 -4.13 35.21 5.84
C LYS A 459 -3.84 34.57 7.19
N VAL A 460 -3.27 33.38 7.14
CA VAL A 460 -2.71 32.66 8.30
C VAL A 460 -1.20 32.59 8.09
N LEU A 461 -0.44 33.23 8.97
CA LEU A 461 1.03 33.15 8.96
C LEU A 461 1.48 32.09 9.96
N MET A 462 2.05 30.99 9.45
CA MET A 462 2.51 29.88 10.28
C MET A 462 4.01 29.97 10.58
N LYS A 463 4.43 29.42 11.73
CA LYS A 463 5.84 29.38 12.18
C LYS A 463 6.47 30.77 12.30
N SER A 464 5.71 31.72 12.85
CA SER A 464 6.06 33.15 12.83
C SER A 464 7.02 33.56 13.94
N GLY A 465 7.24 32.75 15.02
CA GLY A 465 7.93 33.17 16.23
C GLY A 465 9.25 33.89 15.98
N LYS A 466 10.21 33.25 15.33
CA LYS A 466 11.55 33.84 15.07
C LYS A 466 11.54 35.09 14.19
N LYS A 467 10.49 35.28 13.38
CA LYS A 467 10.34 36.42 12.46
C LYS A 467 9.30 37.44 12.93
N LEU A 468 8.74 37.23 14.12
CA LEU A 468 7.66 38.05 14.65
C LEU A 468 7.96 39.57 14.65
N PRO A 469 9.15 40.03 15.07
CA PRO A 469 9.48 41.45 15.02
C PRO A 469 9.48 42.03 13.60
N GLU A 470 10.02 41.28 12.64
CA GLU A 470 10.05 41.67 11.21
C GLU A 470 8.62 41.71 10.63
N ILE A 471 7.79 40.72 10.98
CA ILE A 471 6.41 40.62 10.54
C ILE A 471 5.57 41.76 11.15
N LYS A 472 5.72 42.07 12.45
CA LYS A 472 5.04 43.21 13.09
C LYS A 472 5.34 44.55 12.36
N LYS A 473 6.60 44.77 11.94
CA LYS A 473 6.99 45.93 11.18
C LYS A 473 6.27 45.97 9.81
N LEU A 474 6.30 44.86 9.09
CA LEU A 474 5.67 44.71 7.79
C LEU A 474 4.15 44.91 7.86
N LEU A 475 3.49 44.37 8.89
CA LEU A 475 2.05 44.55 9.12
C LEU A 475 1.69 46.05 9.38
N LYS A 476 2.56 46.80 10.09
CA LYS A 476 2.39 48.23 10.29
C LYS A 476 2.53 49.01 8.97
N GLU A 477 3.53 48.66 8.15
CA GLU A 477 3.72 49.27 6.81
C GLU A 477 2.52 49.05 5.88
N LEU A 478 1.82 47.91 6.03
CA LEU A 478 0.65 47.55 5.23
C LEU A 478 -0.70 47.93 5.87
N ALA A 479 -0.71 48.63 7.00
CA ALA A 479 -1.91 48.96 7.78
C ALA A 479 -2.77 47.74 8.17
N LEU A 480 -2.11 46.57 8.38
CA LEU A 480 -2.73 45.30 8.76
C LEU A 480 -2.52 44.95 10.25
N TYR A 481 -1.75 45.76 10.98
CA TYR A 481 -1.34 45.46 12.35
C TYR A 481 -2.53 45.33 13.32
N ASP A 482 -3.45 46.27 13.28
CA ASP A 482 -4.61 46.35 14.19
C ASP A 482 -5.67 45.28 13.88
N SER A 483 -5.65 44.70 12.68
CA SER A 483 -6.54 43.61 12.26
C SER A 483 -5.90 42.23 12.36
N THR A 484 -4.78 42.12 13.08
CA THR A 484 -4.02 40.89 13.24
C THR A 484 -4.14 40.35 14.66
N HIS A 485 -4.50 39.08 14.77
CA HIS A 485 -4.53 38.29 16.00
C HIS A 485 -3.33 37.36 16.09
N LEU A 486 -2.95 36.95 17.30
CA LEU A 486 -1.84 36.03 17.53
C LEU A 486 -2.27 34.89 18.46
N VAL A 487 -1.87 33.66 18.12
CA VAL A 487 -1.91 32.53 19.05
C VAL A 487 -0.55 31.87 19.09
N ARG A 488 -0.06 31.66 20.29
CA ARG A 488 1.20 30.99 20.57
C ARG A 488 0.94 29.71 21.35
N ASP A 489 1.65 28.64 21.01
CA ASP A 489 1.61 27.33 21.70
C ASP A 489 0.18 26.75 21.84
N CYS A 490 -0.64 26.86 20.80
CA CYS A 490 -2.05 26.45 20.84
C CYS A 490 -2.21 25.01 21.34
N GLY A 491 -3.05 24.83 22.36
CA GLY A 491 -3.33 23.54 23.00
C GLY A 491 -2.29 23.08 24.03
N LEU A 492 -1.23 23.85 24.27
CA LEU A 492 -0.23 23.57 25.30
C LEU A 492 -0.54 24.34 26.60
N ALA A 493 0.09 23.92 27.70
CA ALA A 493 -0.04 24.64 28.98
C ALA A 493 0.48 26.08 28.93
N THR A 494 1.34 26.37 27.94
CA THR A 494 1.91 27.68 27.67
C THR A 494 1.17 28.45 26.60
N GLN A 495 -0.07 28.07 26.30
CA GLN A 495 -0.91 28.75 25.30
C GLN A 495 -1.09 30.23 25.66
N GLU A 496 -0.90 31.09 24.68
CA GLU A 496 -1.17 32.51 24.74
C GLU A 496 -2.07 32.91 23.57
N VAL A 497 -3.13 33.67 23.86
CA VAL A 497 -4.09 34.14 22.88
C VAL A 497 -4.15 35.64 22.96
N CYS A 498 -3.79 36.35 21.90
CA CYS A 498 -3.80 37.80 21.81
C CYS A 498 -4.82 38.24 20.76
N GLN A 499 -5.82 38.98 21.18
CA GLN A 499 -6.84 39.53 20.29
C GLN A 499 -6.28 40.67 19.41
N ASN A 500 -5.19 41.30 19.87
CA ASN A 500 -4.40 42.26 19.10
C ASN A 500 -2.91 42.07 19.36
N LEU A 501 -2.03 42.61 18.51
CA LEU A 501 -0.59 42.40 18.64
C LEU A 501 0.08 43.21 19.78
N ASP A 502 -0.64 44.17 20.39
CA ASP A 502 -0.12 44.92 21.53
C ASP A 502 -0.21 44.12 22.85
N GLU A 503 -1.03 43.04 22.88
CA GLU A 503 -1.14 42.11 24.00
C GLU A 503 0.00 41.07 24.00
N ASP A 504 0.84 41.04 22.97
CA ASP A 504 1.92 40.08 22.83
C ASP A 504 3.02 40.29 23.90
N THR A 505 3.30 39.24 24.65
CA THR A 505 4.34 39.24 25.70
C THR A 505 5.76 39.15 25.14
N ASP A 506 5.96 39.17 23.83
CA ASP A 506 7.25 39.02 23.11
C ASP A 506 8.01 37.75 23.46
N ARG A 507 7.33 36.73 23.99
CA ARG A 507 7.91 35.42 24.29
C ARG A 507 8.24 34.68 22.99
N ASP A 508 9.47 34.21 22.85
CA ASP A 508 9.85 33.39 21.68
C ASP A 508 9.21 32.00 21.73
N SER A 509 8.46 31.64 20.70
CA SER A 509 7.98 30.29 20.47
C SER A 509 7.89 29.98 18.97
N TYR A 510 8.43 28.83 18.61
CA TYR A 510 8.31 28.31 17.24
C TYR A 510 6.83 28.12 16.80
N PHE A 511 5.95 27.80 17.73
CA PHE A 511 4.52 27.55 17.46
C PHE A 511 3.67 28.81 17.53
N THR A 512 4.14 29.89 16.90
CA THR A 512 3.40 31.16 16.79
C THR A 512 2.67 31.22 15.45
N THR A 513 1.37 31.50 15.50
CA THR A 513 0.49 31.66 14.32
C THR A 513 -0.19 33.02 14.39
N LEU A 514 -0.14 33.78 13.29
CA LEU A 514 -0.83 35.05 13.15
C LEU A 514 -2.03 34.89 12.21
N PHE A 515 -3.08 35.63 12.49
CA PHE A 515 -4.32 35.70 11.69
C PHE A 515 -4.56 37.14 11.27
N VAL A 516 -4.43 37.39 9.98
CA VAL A 516 -4.62 38.72 9.39
C VAL A 516 -5.98 38.74 8.71
N SER A 517 -6.94 39.47 9.28
CA SER A 517 -8.32 39.56 8.79
C SER A 517 -8.63 40.83 8.01
N GLY A 518 -7.68 41.77 7.91
CA GLY A 518 -7.85 43.05 7.25
C GLY A 518 -7.99 42.96 5.75
N GLU A 519 -8.88 43.80 5.22
CA GLU A 519 -8.89 44.14 3.82
C GLU A 519 -7.82 45.23 3.60
N THR A 520 -6.85 44.99 2.73
CA THR A 520 -6.18 46.10 2.07
C THR A 520 -7.25 46.74 1.21
N GLU A 521 -7.82 47.86 1.64
CA GLU A 521 -8.54 48.71 0.72
C GLU A 521 -7.58 49.01 -0.43
N CYS A 522 -7.90 48.51 -1.61
CA CYS A 522 -7.22 48.92 -2.82
C CYS A 522 -7.48 50.44 -2.97
N MET A 523 -6.48 51.27 -2.57
CA MET A 523 -6.45 52.65 -3.05
C MET A 523 -6.16 52.68 -4.54
#